data_03cb6da58ef3361fe0a75e30d1e86738
#
_entry.id   03cb6da58ef3361fe0a75e30d1e86738
#
_cell.length_a   1.000
_cell.length_b   1.000
_cell.length_c   1.000
_cell.angle_alpha   90.00
_cell.angle_beta   90.00
_cell.angle_gamma   90.00
#
_symmetry.space_group_name_H-M   'P 1'
#
loop_
_entity.id
_entity.type
_entity.pdbx_description
1 polymer ?
#
loop_
_entity_poly.entity_id
_entity_poly.type
_entity_poly.pdbx_seq_one_letter_code
_entity_poly.pdbx_strand_id
1 'polypeptide(L)'
;MLSAPPAPTATTVTPTATQLLIDNRWVSSESGETFATLNPSTGEEICQVAAADAAGVEKAVQSARKAFEQEPWRNMHASERGRLL
;
A
#
# COMPACT_ATOMS: atom_id res chain seq x y z
N MET A 1 6.73 -44.37 -14.80
CA MET A 1 6.87 -42.97 -15.21
C MET A 1 6.55 -42.05 -14.05
N LEU A 2 7.48 -41.21 -13.70
CA LEU A 2 7.25 -40.26 -12.61
C LEU A 2 6.45 -39.08 -13.12
N SER A 3 5.27 -38.88 -12.55
CA SER A 3 4.52 -37.66 -12.84
C SER A 3 5.21 -36.48 -12.13
N ALA A 4 5.23 -35.35 -12.80
CA ALA A 4 5.73 -34.15 -12.16
C ALA A 4 4.88 -33.84 -10.92
N PRO A 5 5.50 -33.39 -9.80
CA PRO A 5 4.71 -32.96 -8.65
C PRO A 5 3.79 -31.83 -9.10
N PRO A 6 2.57 -31.76 -8.56
CA PRO A 6 1.70 -30.63 -8.87
C PRO A 6 2.43 -29.34 -8.49
N ALA A 7 2.28 -28.33 -9.34
CA ALA A 7 2.80 -27.02 -9.00
C ALA A 7 2.28 -26.64 -7.62
N PRO A 8 3.13 -26.06 -6.73
CA PRO A 8 2.64 -25.65 -5.44
C PRO A 8 1.43 -24.75 -5.65
N THR A 9 0.35 -25.10 -5.00
CA THR A 9 -0.84 -24.26 -5.01
C THR A 9 -0.41 -22.89 -4.50
N ALA A 10 -0.54 -21.88 -5.36
CA ALA A 10 -0.22 -20.54 -4.93
C ALA A 10 -0.98 -20.27 -3.64
N THR A 11 -0.24 -19.95 -2.57
CA THR A 11 -0.87 -19.56 -1.33
C THR A 11 -1.69 -18.31 -1.63
N THR A 12 -3.00 -18.42 -1.55
CA THR A 12 -3.87 -17.28 -1.76
C THR A 12 -3.71 -16.34 -0.58
N VAL A 13 -2.92 -15.30 -0.77
CA VAL A 13 -2.82 -14.24 0.22
C VAL A 13 -3.98 -13.30 -0.01
N THR A 14 -4.86 -13.20 0.97
CA THR A 14 -5.94 -12.22 0.94
C THR A 14 -5.42 -10.93 1.52
N PRO A 15 -5.33 -9.86 0.73
CA PRO A 15 -4.92 -8.56 1.27
C PRO A 15 -5.91 -8.08 2.33
N THR A 16 -5.38 -7.65 3.47
CA THR A 16 -6.21 -7.17 4.59
C THR A 16 -6.37 -5.65 4.58
N ALA A 17 -5.49 -4.95 3.88
CA ALA A 17 -5.52 -3.50 3.82
C ALA A 17 -5.51 -3.08 2.35
N THR A 18 -6.65 -2.62 1.85
CA THR A 18 -6.85 -2.21 0.46
C THR A 18 -7.18 -0.74 0.33
N GLN A 19 -7.14 -0.01 1.44
CA GLN A 19 -7.40 1.42 1.50
C GLN A 19 -6.10 2.21 1.33
N LEU A 20 -6.24 3.52 1.19
CA LEU A 20 -5.10 4.43 1.14
C LEU A 20 -4.53 4.61 2.55
N LEU A 21 -3.21 4.66 2.66
CA LEU A 21 -2.56 4.99 3.91
C LEU A 21 -2.10 6.44 3.86
N ILE A 22 -2.77 7.31 4.59
CA ILE A 22 -2.45 8.73 4.65
C ILE A 22 -2.42 9.16 6.12
N ASP A 23 -1.36 9.83 6.52
CA ASP A 23 -1.16 10.31 7.88
C ASP A 23 -1.32 9.19 8.91
N ASN A 24 -0.70 8.06 8.63
CA ASN A 24 -0.72 6.87 9.47
C ASN A 24 -2.12 6.30 9.72
N ARG A 25 -3.05 6.57 8.83
CA ARG A 25 -4.42 6.07 8.91
C ARG A 25 -4.85 5.44 7.60
N TRP A 26 -5.63 4.39 7.70
CA TRP A 26 -6.26 3.77 6.52
C TRP A 26 -7.52 4.54 6.18
N VAL A 27 -7.55 5.10 4.97
CA VAL A 27 -8.67 5.90 4.51
C VAL A 27 -9.15 5.44 3.14
N SER A 28 -10.44 5.55 2.89
CA SER A 28 -11.02 5.33 1.57
C SER A 28 -10.69 6.52 0.67
N SER A 29 -10.74 6.33 -0.65
CA SER A 29 -10.66 7.47 -1.57
C SER A 29 -11.88 8.36 -1.37
N GLU A 30 -11.73 9.65 -1.64
CA GLU A 30 -12.85 10.60 -1.47
C GLU A 30 -14.01 10.29 -2.39
N SER A 31 -13.73 9.83 -3.60
CA SER A 31 -14.76 9.41 -4.55
C SER A 31 -15.33 8.03 -4.25
N GLY A 32 -14.67 7.26 -3.38
CA GLY A 32 -15.02 5.87 -3.10
C GLY A 32 -14.62 4.92 -4.23
N GLU A 33 -13.91 5.40 -5.23
CA GLU A 33 -13.52 4.58 -6.36
C GLU A 33 -12.45 3.56 -5.99
N THR A 34 -12.56 2.40 -6.64
CA THR A 34 -11.59 1.31 -6.49
C THR A 34 -11.20 0.81 -7.86
N PHE A 35 -10.09 0.10 -7.93
CA PHE A 35 -9.71 -0.61 -9.15
C PHE A 35 -9.29 -2.03 -8.80
N ALA A 36 -9.43 -2.93 -9.78
CA ALA A 36 -9.08 -4.33 -9.58
C ALA A 36 -7.57 -4.52 -9.73
N THR A 37 -6.99 -5.25 -8.78
CA THR A 37 -5.61 -5.70 -8.89
C THR A 37 -5.61 -7.09 -9.46
N LEU A 38 -4.91 -7.29 -10.58
CA LEU A 38 -4.92 -8.54 -11.32
C LEU A 38 -3.68 -9.36 -11.02
N ASN A 39 -3.86 -10.68 -10.97
CA ASN A 39 -2.74 -11.61 -10.91
C ASN A 39 -2.11 -11.68 -12.31
N PRO A 40 -0.84 -11.26 -12.48
CA PRO A 40 -0.22 -11.24 -13.80
C PRO A 40 -0.02 -12.63 -14.41
N SER A 41 -0.01 -13.68 -13.58
CA SER A 41 0.14 -15.04 -14.06
C SER A 41 -1.15 -15.62 -14.64
N THR A 42 -2.29 -15.28 -14.06
CA THR A 42 -3.59 -15.85 -14.44
C THR A 42 -4.54 -14.84 -15.05
N GLY A 43 -4.32 -13.55 -14.84
CA GLY A 43 -5.24 -12.49 -15.26
C GLY A 43 -6.46 -12.36 -14.38
N GLU A 44 -6.55 -13.15 -13.31
CA GLU A 44 -7.68 -13.10 -12.39
C GLU A 44 -7.56 -11.95 -11.41
N GLU A 45 -8.70 -11.44 -10.97
CA GLU A 45 -8.75 -10.39 -9.97
C GLU A 45 -8.35 -10.94 -8.61
N ILE A 46 -7.39 -10.28 -7.95
CA ILE A 46 -6.99 -10.61 -6.58
C ILE A 46 -7.93 -9.92 -5.60
N CYS A 47 -8.08 -8.62 -5.74
CA CYS A 47 -8.95 -7.81 -4.90
C CYS A 47 -9.15 -6.45 -5.55
N GLN A 48 -10.03 -5.64 -4.97
CA GLN A 48 -10.16 -4.24 -5.34
C GLN A 48 -9.45 -3.39 -4.30
N VAL A 49 -8.72 -2.40 -4.78
CA VAL A 49 -7.99 -1.46 -3.93
C VAL A 49 -8.48 -0.05 -4.17
N ALA A 50 -8.35 0.81 -3.18
CA ALA A 50 -8.78 2.19 -3.29
C ALA A 50 -8.00 2.91 -4.38
N ALA A 51 -8.72 3.61 -5.26
CA ALA A 51 -8.14 4.48 -6.28
C ALA A 51 -8.10 5.90 -5.75
N ALA A 52 -6.90 6.47 -5.60
CA ALA A 52 -6.76 7.85 -5.16
C ALA A 52 -7.18 8.79 -6.27
N ASP A 53 -8.08 9.72 -5.96
CA ASP A 53 -8.41 10.83 -6.84
C ASP A 53 -7.48 12.01 -6.57
N ALA A 54 -7.69 13.12 -7.27
CA ALA A 54 -6.87 14.31 -7.09
C ALA A 54 -6.89 14.82 -5.65
N ALA A 55 -8.06 14.78 -4.99
CA ALA A 55 -8.18 15.20 -3.61
C ALA A 55 -7.43 14.28 -2.66
N GLY A 56 -7.47 12.97 -2.90
CA GLY A 56 -6.73 11.99 -2.12
C GLY A 56 -5.22 12.16 -2.26
N VAL A 57 -4.73 12.40 -3.47
CA VAL A 57 -3.31 12.66 -3.72
C VAL A 57 -2.88 13.96 -3.04
N GLU A 58 -3.70 14.99 -3.09
CA GLU A 58 -3.43 16.26 -2.41
C GLU A 58 -3.25 16.06 -0.90
N LYS A 59 -4.14 15.32 -0.27
CA LYS A 59 -4.04 15.00 1.16
C LYS A 59 -2.77 14.21 1.47
N ALA A 60 -2.42 13.25 0.64
CA ALA A 60 -1.21 12.45 0.82
C ALA A 60 0.04 13.32 0.73
N VAL A 61 0.09 14.22 -0.24
CA VAL A 61 1.21 15.15 -0.43
C VAL A 61 1.32 16.11 0.74
N GLN A 62 0.20 16.66 1.21
CA GLN A 62 0.20 17.57 2.36
C GLN A 62 0.69 16.86 3.62
N SER A 63 0.24 15.64 3.85
CA SER A 63 0.70 14.85 4.99
C SER A 63 2.19 14.56 4.92
N ALA A 64 2.69 14.17 3.75
CA ALA A 64 4.09 13.88 3.54
C ALA A 64 4.95 15.14 3.75
N ARG A 65 4.49 16.28 3.24
CA ARG A 65 5.19 17.55 3.39
C ARG A 65 5.26 17.98 4.84
N LYS A 66 4.16 17.85 5.56
CA LYS A 66 4.10 18.16 6.99
C LYS A 66 5.11 17.30 7.77
N ALA A 67 5.16 16.00 7.49
CA ALA A 67 6.11 15.11 8.14
C ALA A 67 7.55 15.46 7.81
N PHE A 68 7.83 15.90 6.59
CA PHE A 68 9.15 16.34 6.16
C PHE A 68 9.60 17.63 6.86
N GLU A 69 8.70 18.59 7.05
CA GLU A 69 9.01 19.90 7.61
C GLU A 69 9.00 19.93 9.13
N GLN A 70 8.36 18.98 9.78
CA GLN A 70 8.22 18.98 11.23
C GLN A 70 9.27 18.12 11.93
N GLU A 71 9.59 18.54 13.16
CA GLU A 71 10.39 17.74 14.08
C GLU A 71 9.49 16.62 14.68
N PRO A 72 10.06 15.53 15.18
CA PRO A 72 11.51 15.32 15.38
C PRO A 72 12.23 14.68 14.17
N TRP A 73 11.51 14.17 13.17
CA TRP A 73 12.12 13.40 12.09
C TRP A 73 13.12 14.22 11.27
N ARG A 74 12.75 15.46 10.94
CA ARG A 74 13.56 16.34 10.12
C ARG A 74 14.97 16.54 10.65
N ASN A 75 15.09 16.72 11.96
CA ASN A 75 16.36 17.02 12.63
C ASN A 75 16.99 15.80 13.29
N MET A 76 16.45 14.62 13.02
CA MET A 76 16.94 13.39 13.60
C MET A 76 18.17 12.91 12.84
N HIS A 77 19.20 12.48 13.56
CA HIS A 77 20.38 11.88 12.95
C HIS A 77 20.04 10.55 12.26
N ALA A 78 20.80 10.25 11.22
CA ALA A 78 20.57 9.03 10.44
C ALA A 78 20.61 7.76 11.31
N SER A 79 21.51 7.71 12.30
CA SER A 79 21.59 6.58 13.22
C SER A 79 20.33 6.44 14.08
N GLU A 80 19.73 7.55 14.48
CA GLU A 80 18.49 7.54 15.26
C GLU A 80 17.32 7.08 14.40
N ARG A 81 17.25 7.54 13.15
CA ARG A 81 16.24 7.07 12.20
C ARG A 81 16.36 5.57 11.96
N GLY A 82 17.59 5.08 11.83
CA GLY A 82 17.84 3.66 11.69
C GLY A 82 17.34 2.82 12.86
N ARG A 83 17.40 3.35 14.08
CA ARG A 83 16.90 2.66 15.27
C ARG A 83 15.37 2.52 15.28
N LEU A 84 14.68 3.47 14.66
CA LEU A 84 13.21 3.42 14.58
C LEU A 84 12.72 2.41 13.54
N LEU A 85 13.55 2.08 12.58
CA LEU A 85 13.25 1.07 11.57
C LEU A 85 13.60 -0.32 12.10
#